data_1e049b26a359233bdda1e407cef42d1f
#
_entry.id   1e049b26a359233bdda1e407cef42d1f
#
_cell.length_a   1.000
_cell.length_b   1.000
_cell.length_c   1.000
_cell.angle_alpha   90.00
_cell.angle_beta   90.00
_cell.angle_gamma   90.00
#
_symmetry.space_group_name_H-M   'P 1'
#
loop_
_entity.id
_entity.type
_entity.pdbx_description
1 polymer ?
#
loop_
_entity_poly.entity_id
_entity_poly.type
_entity_poly.pdbx_seq_one_letter_code
_entity_poly.pdbx_strand_id
1 'polypeptide(L)'
;MNNKSLIKKVKNLPVPILPTMVGAFTLSNVYSGMGYTWIRHITAWAAIAVILSYILKICFHFDTVKKEYSNTVPASLYAGFTMLTMILGSYFYNASPVFGKTLWFVGLILHAIQILVFTYNNVIKNFNMQTFLPSWFVTYNGIMVSTVVGGVMNEPLIGKIVVYYGIAVFTVIIPFMIYRLAKHEIKDPVYHTQAILLAPSSLCLVSYLNFISTPNKFIIYYLYCAVICALIFILNTLLTIMSLFSSTVNSVVVLKRHC
;
A
#
# COMPACT_ATOMS: atom_id res chain seq x y z
N MET A 1 -5.96 23.58 23.15
CA MET A 1 -5.06 23.43 21.97
C MET A 1 -5.63 24.26 20.84
N ASN A 2 -4.87 25.22 20.27
CA ASN A 2 -5.41 26.22 19.34
C ASN A 2 -5.70 25.54 17.97
N ASN A 3 -6.96 25.53 17.49
CA ASN A 3 -7.35 24.89 16.22
C ASN A 3 -6.51 25.34 15.01
N LYS A 4 -6.06 26.61 15.00
CA LYS A 4 -5.17 27.14 13.97
C LYS A 4 -3.80 26.43 13.92
N SER A 5 -3.29 25.98 15.08
CA SER A 5 -2.01 25.24 15.17
C SER A 5 -2.14 23.82 14.61
N LEU A 6 -3.24 23.13 14.87
CA LEU A 6 -3.53 21.80 14.33
C LEU A 6 -3.67 21.81 12.79
N ILE A 7 -4.46 22.74 12.26
CA ILE A 7 -4.66 22.92 10.83
C ILE A 7 -3.31 23.15 10.12
N LYS A 8 -2.43 23.99 10.70
CA LYS A 8 -1.09 24.24 10.13
C LYS A 8 -0.20 23.00 10.13
N LYS A 9 -0.31 22.13 11.17
CA LYS A 9 0.48 20.89 11.27
C LYS A 9 0.04 19.84 10.23
N VAL A 10 -1.27 19.76 9.95
CA VAL A 10 -1.84 18.79 9.00
C VAL A 10 -1.33 19.02 7.56
N LYS A 11 -0.98 20.26 7.20
CA LYS A 11 -0.38 20.59 5.89
C LYS A 11 0.85 19.73 5.58
N ASN A 12 1.69 19.49 6.56
CA ASN A 12 3.01 18.84 6.39
C ASN A 12 2.98 17.32 6.65
N LEU A 13 1.79 16.69 6.74
CA LEU A 13 1.71 15.24 6.89
C LEU A 13 2.30 14.52 5.67
N PRO A 14 3.33 13.67 5.87
CA PRO A 14 3.98 12.96 4.77
C PRO A 14 3.11 11.82 4.24
N VAL A 15 2.87 11.79 2.94
CA VAL A 15 1.97 10.82 2.27
C VAL A 15 2.26 9.34 2.62
N PRO A 16 3.53 8.91 2.84
CA PRO A 16 3.83 7.53 3.22
C PRO A 16 3.17 7.03 4.52
N ILE A 17 2.66 7.92 5.38
CA ILE A 17 1.89 7.50 6.57
C ILE A 17 0.67 6.64 6.18
N LEU A 18 0.03 6.94 5.04
CA LEU A 18 -1.14 6.19 4.57
C LEU A 18 -0.84 4.70 4.35
N PRO A 19 0.07 4.31 3.46
CA PRO A 19 0.38 2.89 3.27
C PRO A 19 1.04 2.25 4.49
N THR A 20 1.80 2.99 5.31
CA THR A 20 2.34 2.47 6.57
C THR A 20 1.20 2.08 7.52
N MET A 21 0.17 2.92 7.64
CA MET A 21 -0.98 2.62 8.47
C MET A 21 -1.82 1.45 7.91
N VAL A 22 -1.91 1.32 6.58
CA VAL A 22 -2.50 0.13 5.93
C VAL A 22 -1.78 -1.14 6.38
N GLY A 23 -0.45 -1.15 6.33
CA GLY A 23 0.35 -2.29 6.78
C GLY A 23 0.13 -2.62 8.25
N ALA A 24 0.19 -1.62 9.13
CA ALA A 24 -0.05 -1.79 10.57
C ALA A 24 -1.46 -2.35 10.86
N PHE A 25 -2.49 -1.82 10.19
CA PHE A 25 -3.87 -2.26 10.42
C PHE A 25 -4.11 -3.66 9.84
N THR A 26 -3.53 -3.99 8.69
CA THR A 26 -3.61 -5.34 8.12
C THR A 26 -2.92 -6.36 9.02
N LEU A 27 -1.73 -6.03 9.54
CA LEU A 27 -1.00 -6.88 10.47
C LEU A 27 -1.80 -7.12 11.77
N SER A 28 -2.53 -6.11 12.24
CA SER A 28 -3.37 -6.25 13.44
C SER A 28 -4.48 -7.31 13.31
N ASN A 29 -4.93 -7.61 12.07
CA ASN A 29 -5.89 -8.70 11.83
C ASN A 29 -5.25 -10.07 12.12
N VAL A 30 -3.95 -10.24 11.82
CA VAL A 30 -3.21 -11.46 12.13
C VAL A 30 -3.13 -11.65 13.65
N TYR A 31 -2.75 -10.59 14.38
CA TYR A 31 -2.71 -10.62 15.85
C TYR A 31 -4.10 -10.87 16.44
N SER A 32 -5.15 -10.30 15.87
CA SER A 32 -6.52 -10.57 16.30
C SER A 32 -6.90 -12.04 16.11
N GLY A 33 -6.48 -12.68 15.01
CA GLY A 33 -6.64 -14.12 14.78
C GLY A 33 -5.88 -15.00 15.78
N MET A 34 -4.79 -14.46 16.39
CA MET A 34 -4.01 -15.11 17.46
C MET A 34 -4.57 -14.85 18.87
N GLY A 35 -5.70 -14.14 18.99
CA GLY A 35 -6.34 -13.81 20.28
C GLY A 35 -6.03 -12.40 20.83
N TYR A 36 -5.11 -11.65 20.21
CA TYR A 36 -4.73 -10.30 20.66
C TYR A 36 -5.63 -9.23 20.02
N THR A 37 -6.94 -9.28 20.25
CA THR A 37 -7.95 -8.41 19.64
C THR A 37 -7.77 -6.92 19.96
N TRP A 38 -7.21 -6.58 21.13
CA TRP A 38 -6.96 -5.22 21.56
C TRP A 38 -6.03 -4.45 20.60
N ILE A 39 -5.07 -5.15 19.95
CA ILE A 39 -4.18 -4.53 18.96
C ILE A 39 -4.99 -4.00 17.77
N ARG A 40 -6.00 -4.76 17.32
CA ARG A 40 -6.89 -4.33 16.23
C ARG A 40 -7.70 -3.10 16.60
N HIS A 41 -8.13 -2.95 17.84
CA HIS A 41 -8.85 -1.75 18.29
C HIS A 41 -7.93 -0.53 18.32
N ILE A 42 -6.70 -0.64 18.85
CA ILE A 42 -5.75 0.47 18.86
C ILE A 42 -5.41 0.92 17.43
N THR A 43 -5.11 -0.03 16.53
CA THR A 43 -4.78 0.31 15.13
C THR A 43 -5.99 0.87 14.37
N ALA A 44 -7.21 0.45 14.66
CA ALA A 44 -8.42 1.02 14.10
C ALA A 44 -8.59 2.51 14.48
N TRP A 45 -8.43 2.85 15.77
CA TRP A 45 -8.49 4.24 16.22
C TRP A 45 -7.36 5.09 15.64
N ALA A 46 -6.15 4.54 15.53
CA ALA A 46 -5.04 5.21 14.84
C ALA A 46 -5.36 5.45 13.35
N ALA A 47 -5.95 4.46 12.65
CA ALA A 47 -6.36 4.60 11.25
C ALA A 47 -7.45 5.67 11.07
N ILE A 48 -8.42 5.75 11.98
CA ILE A 48 -9.44 6.82 12.01
C ILE A 48 -8.78 8.17 12.15
N ALA A 49 -7.85 8.34 13.10
CA ALA A 49 -7.12 9.59 13.31
C ALA A 49 -6.32 10.00 12.06
N VAL A 50 -5.67 9.04 11.38
CA VAL A 50 -4.97 9.28 10.11
C VAL A 50 -5.95 9.72 9.03
N ILE A 51 -7.05 9.01 8.80
CA ILE A 51 -8.05 9.37 7.79
C ILE A 51 -8.62 10.77 8.04
N LEU A 52 -9.01 11.09 9.28
CA LEU A 52 -9.52 12.40 9.64
C LEU A 52 -8.48 13.50 9.38
N SER A 53 -7.21 13.23 9.71
CA SER A 53 -6.11 14.16 9.44
C SER A 53 -5.94 14.43 7.93
N TYR A 54 -6.08 13.41 7.09
CA TYR A 54 -6.00 13.58 5.62
C TYR A 54 -7.25 14.24 5.04
N ILE A 55 -8.44 13.99 5.59
CA ILE A 55 -9.67 14.75 5.23
C ILE A 55 -9.44 16.23 5.53
N LEU A 56 -8.95 16.57 6.72
CA LEU A 56 -8.62 17.95 7.07
C LEU A 56 -7.56 18.55 6.14
N LYS A 57 -6.52 17.77 5.77
CA LYS A 57 -5.50 18.19 4.81
C LYS A 57 -6.11 18.50 3.45
N ILE A 58 -7.02 17.65 2.94
CA ILE A 58 -7.71 17.85 1.66
C ILE A 58 -8.61 19.09 1.73
N CYS A 59 -9.38 19.26 2.81
CA CYS A 59 -10.32 20.38 2.94
C CYS A 59 -9.62 21.74 3.10
N PHE A 60 -8.55 21.81 3.91
CA PHE A 60 -7.92 23.09 4.25
C PHE A 60 -6.64 23.39 3.47
N HIS A 61 -6.02 22.39 2.84
CA HIS A 61 -4.75 22.53 2.12
C HIS A 61 -4.77 21.82 0.76
N PHE A 62 -5.86 22.00 0.02
CA PHE A 62 -6.07 21.36 -1.28
C PHE A 62 -4.93 21.61 -2.28
N ASP A 63 -4.37 22.82 -2.29
CA ASP A 63 -3.23 23.15 -3.16
C ASP A 63 -1.98 22.30 -2.86
N THR A 64 -1.76 21.99 -1.57
CA THR A 64 -0.67 21.10 -1.17
C THR A 64 -0.91 19.68 -1.66
N VAL A 65 -2.12 19.17 -1.48
CA VAL A 65 -2.54 17.85 -1.96
C VAL A 65 -2.42 17.77 -3.48
N LYS A 66 -2.89 18.78 -4.20
CA LYS A 66 -2.78 18.88 -5.66
C LYS A 66 -1.32 18.83 -6.12
N LYS A 67 -0.42 19.57 -5.44
CA LYS A 67 1.02 19.55 -5.71
C LYS A 67 1.65 18.20 -5.42
N GLU A 68 1.28 17.54 -4.32
CA GLU A 68 1.74 16.19 -4.01
C GLU A 68 1.23 15.18 -5.05
N TYR A 69 -0.05 15.27 -5.43
CA TYR A 69 -0.67 14.38 -6.40
C TYR A 69 -0.15 14.57 -7.85
N SER A 70 0.47 15.70 -8.15
CA SER A 70 1.16 15.91 -9.42
C SER A 70 2.48 15.15 -9.55
N ASN A 71 3.01 14.63 -8.44
CA ASN A 71 4.20 13.78 -8.43
C ASN A 71 3.78 12.30 -8.33
N THR A 72 4.30 11.48 -9.21
CA THR A 72 3.89 10.08 -9.40
C THR A 72 3.98 9.23 -8.11
N VAL A 73 5.07 9.36 -7.34
CA VAL A 73 5.26 8.55 -6.11
C VAL A 73 4.24 8.94 -5.03
N PRO A 74 4.08 10.19 -4.61
CA PRO A 74 3.03 10.57 -3.68
C PRO A 74 1.62 10.25 -4.22
N ALA A 75 1.35 10.47 -5.51
CA ALA A 75 0.06 10.14 -6.12
C ALA A 75 -0.29 8.66 -5.95
N SER A 76 0.68 7.77 -6.15
CA SER A 76 0.47 6.33 -5.96
C SER A 76 0.22 5.96 -4.49
N LEU A 77 0.88 6.64 -3.54
CA LEU A 77 0.74 6.36 -2.11
C LEU A 77 -0.57 6.88 -1.51
N TYR A 78 -1.23 7.87 -2.16
CA TYR A 78 -2.58 8.30 -1.76
C TYR A 78 -3.61 7.17 -1.83
N ALA A 79 -3.36 6.11 -2.59
CA ALA A 79 -4.18 4.90 -2.61
C ALA A 79 -4.32 4.25 -1.22
N GLY A 80 -3.37 4.48 -0.33
CA GLY A 80 -3.48 4.07 1.08
C GLY A 80 -4.69 4.66 1.81
N PHE A 81 -5.19 5.84 1.40
CA PHE A 81 -6.40 6.43 1.99
C PHE A 81 -7.63 5.56 1.71
N THR A 82 -7.82 5.15 0.48
CA THR A 82 -8.96 4.30 0.07
C THR A 82 -8.82 2.88 0.61
N MET A 83 -7.59 2.35 0.68
CA MET A 83 -7.30 1.06 1.32
C MET A 83 -7.67 1.08 2.81
N LEU A 84 -7.28 2.11 3.56
CA LEU A 84 -7.66 2.27 4.97
C LEU A 84 -9.18 2.35 5.13
N THR A 85 -9.87 3.04 4.23
CA THR A 85 -11.33 3.14 4.24
C THR A 85 -11.98 1.76 4.10
N MET A 86 -11.45 0.90 3.19
CA MET A 86 -11.93 -0.48 3.04
C MET A 86 -11.69 -1.33 4.28
N ILE A 87 -10.52 -1.21 4.92
CA ILE A 87 -10.20 -1.97 6.14
C ILE A 87 -11.08 -1.51 7.31
N LEU A 88 -11.31 -0.20 7.46
CA LEU A 88 -12.25 0.33 8.46
C LEU A 88 -13.68 -0.14 8.21
N GLY A 89 -14.09 -0.28 6.95
CA GLY A 89 -15.36 -0.90 6.61
C GLY A 89 -15.50 -2.29 7.21
N SER A 90 -14.47 -3.14 7.06
CA SER A 90 -14.43 -4.47 7.68
C SER A 90 -14.43 -4.43 9.22
N TYR A 91 -13.75 -3.46 9.81
CA TYR A 91 -13.73 -3.30 11.25
C TYR A 91 -15.10 -2.94 11.81
N PHE A 92 -15.80 -1.98 11.19
CA PHE A 92 -17.12 -1.53 11.63
C PHE A 92 -18.25 -2.49 11.26
N TYR A 93 -18.03 -3.45 10.35
CA TYR A 93 -19.04 -4.41 9.95
C TYR A 93 -19.62 -5.21 11.13
N ASN A 94 -18.78 -5.57 12.10
CA ASN A 94 -19.23 -6.29 13.30
C ASN A 94 -20.16 -5.45 14.20
N ALA A 95 -20.00 -4.11 14.22
CA ALA A 95 -20.83 -3.21 15.01
C ALA A 95 -22.09 -2.79 14.26
N SER A 96 -21.97 -2.53 12.95
CA SER A 96 -23.08 -2.15 12.06
C SER A 96 -22.78 -2.67 10.64
N PRO A 97 -23.41 -3.77 10.21
CA PRO A 97 -23.18 -4.34 8.88
C PRO A 97 -23.44 -3.35 7.75
N VAL A 98 -24.49 -2.55 7.85
CA VAL A 98 -24.85 -1.53 6.84
C VAL A 98 -23.76 -0.46 6.74
N PHE A 99 -23.34 0.11 7.85
CA PHE A 99 -22.30 1.14 7.88
C PHE A 99 -20.95 0.57 7.39
N GLY A 100 -20.56 -0.59 7.90
CA GLY A 100 -19.30 -1.23 7.51
C GLY A 100 -19.26 -1.56 6.01
N LYS A 101 -20.34 -2.13 5.47
CA LYS A 101 -20.46 -2.44 4.04
C LYS A 101 -20.45 -1.19 3.17
N THR A 102 -21.17 -0.14 3.58
CA THR A 102 -21.17 1.15 2.87
C THR A 102 -19.77 1.75 2.82
N LEU A 103 -19.05 1.77 3.93
CA LEU A 103 -17.69 2.30 4.00
C LEU A 103 -16.71 1.50 3.12
N TRP A 104 -16.85 0.17 3.11
CA TRP A 104 -16.08 -0.70 2.24
C TRP A 104 -16.33 -0.42 0.75
N PHE A 105 -17.60 -0.26 0.34
CA PHE A 105 -17.96 0.09 -1.04
C PHE A 105 -17.44 1.48 -1.43
N VAL A 106 -17.56 2.46 -0.56
CA VAL A 106 -17.01 3.81 -0.80
C VAL A 106 -15.51 3.73 -1.03
N GLY A 107 -14.78 3.00 -0.18
CA GLY A 107 -13.34 2.80 -0.35
C GLY A 107 -13.00 2.12 -1.68
N LEU A 108 -13.75 1.08 -2.06
CA LEU A 108 -13.57 0.33 -3.31
C LEU A 108 -13.79 1.21 -4.56
N ILE A 109 -14.89 1.96 -4.58
CA ILE A 109 -15.23 2.84 -5.71
C ILE A 109 -14.20 3.96 -5.84
N LEU A 110 -13.85 4.62 -4.75
CA LEU A 110 -12.83 5.67 -4.75
C LEU A 110 -11.47 5.14 -5.21
N HIS A 111 -11.11 3.91 -4.83
CA HIS A 111 -9.87 3.28 -5.28
C HIS A 111 -9.89 3.00 -6.79
N ALA A 112 -11.02 2.48 -7.31
CA ALA A 112 -11.18 2.26 -8.75
C ALA A 112 -11.06 3.59 -9.54
N ILE A 113 -11.69 4.65 -9.06
CA ILE A 113 -11.55 6.00 -9.66
C ILE A 113 -10.07 6.45 -9.62
N GLN A 114 -9.38 6.22 -8.51
CA GLN A 114 -7.98 6.58 -8.38
C GLN A 114 -7.09 5.81 -9.38
N ILE A 115 -7.35 4.52 -9.62
CA ILE A 115 -6.64 3.75 -10.65
C ILE A 115 -6.81 4.41 -12.02
N LEU A 116 -8.04 4.80 -12.40
CA LEU A 116 -8.31 5.44 -13.68
C LEU A 116 -7.58 6.79 -13.80
N VAL A 117 -7.68 7.64 -12.77
CA VAL A 117 -7.01 8.95 -12.74
C VAL A 117 -5.49 8.80 -12.77
N PHE A 118 -4.94 7.87 -11.98
CA PHE A 118 -3.50 7.61 -11.95
C PHE A 118 -3.00 7.09 -13.31
N THR A 119 -3.71 6.16 -13.92
CA THR A 119 -3.38 5.62 -15.26
C THR A 119 -3.40 6.73 -16.31
N TYR A 120 -4.44 7.55 -16.33
CA TYR A 120 -4.53 8.66 -17.27
C TYR A 120 -3.34 9.64 -17.14
N ASN A 121 -3.02 10.04 -15.91
CA ASN A 121 -1.99 11.06 -15.66
C ASN A 121 -0.56 10.53 -15.83
N ASN A 122 -0.29 9.29 -15.40
CA ASN A 122 1.08 8.78 -15.29
C ASN A 122 1.45 7.73 -16.34
N VAL A 123 0.45 7.13 -17.02
CA VAL A 123 0.72 6.18 -18.12
C VAL A 123 0.41 6.84 -19.47
N ILE A 124 -0.79 7.41 -19.62
CA ILE A 124 -1.23 7.91 -20.93
C ILE A 124 -0.63 9.28 -21.22
N LYS A 125 -0.70 10.20 -20.27
CA LYS A 125 -0.30 11.60 -20.49
C LYS A 125 1.20 11.84 -20.27
N ASN A 126 1.79 11.31 -19.20
CA ASN A 126 3.16 11.64 -18.78
C ASN A 126 3.90 10.40 -18.30
N PHE A 127 4.08 9.38 -19.16
CA PHE A 127 4.87 8.22 -18.76
C PHE A 127 6.35 8.58 -18.56
N ASN A 128 6.90 8.22 -17.40
CA ASN A 128 8.30 8.42 -17.08
C ASN A 128 8.87 7.19 -16.39
N MET A 129 9.82 6.52 -17.04
CA MET A 129 10.48 5.33 -16.54
C MET A 129 11.20 5.55 -15.19
N GLN A 130 11.70 6.76 -14.92
CA GLN A 130 12.37 7.06 -13.64
C GLN A 130 11.40 7.05 -12.46
N THR A 131 10.12 7.40 -12.67
CA THR A 131 9.07 7.40 -11.66
C THR A 131 8.25 6.12 -11.64
N PHE A 132 8.53 5.18 -12.56
CA PHE A 132 7.97 3.83 -12.57
C PHE A 132 8.66 3.00 -11.48
N LEU A 133 8.13 3.08 -10.27
CA LEU A 133 8.67 2.50 -9.04
C LEU A 133 7.69 1.49 -8.43
N PRO A 134 8.14 0.62 -7.52
CA PRO A 134 7.27 -0.34 -6.84
C PRO A 134 6.04 0.28 -6.14
N SER A 135 6.08 1.57 -5.81
CA SER A 135 4.93 2.30 -5.28
C SER A 135 3.70 2.30 -6.21
N TRP A 136 3.86 2.08 -7.51
CA TRP A 136 2.74 1.95 -8.45
C TRP A 136 1.81 0.80 -8.09
N PHE A 137 2.34 -0.28 -7.51
CA PHE A 137 1.52 -1.40 -7.04
C PHE A 137 0.57 -1.01 -5.90
N VAL A 138 0.86 0.05 -5.14
CA VAL A 138 -0.06 0.56 -4.11
C VAL A 138 -1.36 1.05 -4.75
N THR A 139 -1.26 1.68 -5.93
CA THR A 139 -2.45 2.09 -6.70
C THR A 139 -3.10 0.90 -7.39
N TYR A 140 -2.33 0.10 -8.16
CA TYR A 140 -2.92 -0.90 -9.03
C TYR A 140 -3.41 -2.15 -8.29
N ASN A 141 -2.61 -2.68 -7.36
CA ASN A 141 -2.96 -3.88 -6.60
C ASN A 141 -3.58 -3.55 -5.23
N GLY A 142 -3.52 -2.28 -4.78
CA GLY A 142 -4.11 -1.87 -3.50
C GLY A 142 -5.61 -2.11 -3.41
N ILE A 143 -6.33 -2.11 -4.53
CA ILE A 143 -7.76 -2.46 -4.59
C ILE A 143 -8.03 -3.88 -4.04
N MET A 144 -7.06 -4.79 -4.12
CA MET A 144 -7.18 -6.16 -3.61
C MET A 144 -7.27 -6.23 -2.09
N VAL A 145 -6.96 -5.16 -1.36
CA VAL A 145 -7.24 -5.07 0.07
C VAL A 145 -8.74 -5.28 0.33
N SER A 146 -9.60 -4.85 -0.61
CA SER A 146 -11.05 -5.12 -0.53
C SER A 146 -11.37 -6.60 -0.42
N THR A 147 -10.60 -7.48 -1.07
CA THR A 147 -10.81 -8.93 -1.03
C THR A 147 -10.19 -9.55 0.23
N VAL A 148 -9.06 -9.05 0.69
CA VAL A 148 -8.42 -9.55 1.92
C VAL A 148 -9.33 -9.35 3.15
N VAL A 149 -10.01 -8.20 3.22
CA VAL A 149 -10.90 -7.87 4.35
C VAL A 149 -12.38 -8.07 4.02
N GLY A 150 -12.72 -8.37 2.77
CA GLY A 150 -14.09 -8.37 2.25
C GLY A 150 -14.86 -9.68 2.43
N GLY A 151 -14.25 -10.71 3.01
CA GLY A 151 -14.93 -12.00 3.21
C GLY A 151 -16.25 -11.88 3.96
N VAL A 152 -16.31 -11.00 4.94
CA VAL A 152 -17.53 -10.71 5.73
C VAL A 152 -18.61 -9.94 4.96
N MET A 153 -18.25 -9.26 3.85
CA MET A 153 -19.19 -8.42 3.07
C MET A 153 -20.17 -9.24 2.23
N ASN A 154 -19.87 -10.52 2.03
CA ASN A 154 -20.69 -11.44 1.22
C ASN A 154 -20.95 -10.93 -0.22
N GLU A 155 -19.87 -10.47 -0.89
CA GLU A 155 -19.90 -9.99 -2.27
C GLU A 155 -18.97 -10.83 -3.18
N PRO A 156 -19.31 -12.11 -3.47
CA PRO A 156 -18.40 -13.03 -4.14
C PRO A 156 -18.10 -12.63 -5.59
N LEU A 157 -19.04 -11.99 -6.28
CA LEU A 157 -18.83 -11.53 -7.65
C LEU A 157 -17.78 -10.41 -7.71
N ILE A 158 -17.92 -9.43 -6.85
CA ILE A 158 -16.97 -8.30 -6.75
C ILE A 158 -15.59 -8.82 -6.36
N GLY A 159 -15.54 -9.73 -5.37
CA GLY A 159 -14.29 -10.36 -4.96
C GLY A 159 -13.59 -11.08 -6.12
N LYS A 160 -14.31 -11.87 -6.91
CA LYS A 160 -13.76 -12.55 -8.10
C LYS A 160 -13.24 -11.56 -9.15
N ILE A 161 -13.99 -10.51 -9.45
CA ILE A 161 -13.57 -9.47 -10.42
C ILE A 161 -12.26 -8.81 -9.95
N VAL A 162 -12.19 -8.40 -8.69
CA VAL A 162 -11.00 -7.75 -8.12
C VAL A 162 -9.80 -8.70 -8.09
N VAL A 163 -10.01 -9.98 -7.77
CA VAL A 163 -8.94 -10.99 -7.77
C VAL A 163 -8.34 -11.16 -9.16
N TYR A 164 -9.15 -11.39 -10.17
CA TYR A 164 -8.65 -11.59 -11.54
C TYR A 164 -8.04 -10.32 -12.12
N TYR A 165 -8.63 -9.15 -11.83
CA TYR A 165 -8.02 -7.86 -12.15
C TYR A 165 -6.62 -7.73 -11.53
N GLY A 166 -6.49 -7.97 -10.22
CA GLY A 166 -5.22 -7.82 -9.51
C GLY A 166 -4.13 -8.76 -10.04
N ILE A 167 -4.48 -10.03 -10.33
CA ILE A 167 -3.53 -11.00 -10.91
C ILE A 167 -3.12 -10.57 -12.32
N ALA A 168 -4.08 -10.15 -13.16
CA ALA A 168 -3.78 -9.70 -14.52
C ALA A 168 -2.85 -8.49 -14.52
N VAL A 169 -3.16 -7.47 -13.72
CA VAL A 169 -2.36 -6.25 -13.62
C VAL A 169 -0.98 -6.54 -13.03
N PHE A 170 -0.89 -7.37 -11.99
CA PHE A 170 0.38 -7.81 -11.43
C PHE A 170 1.25 -8.50 -12.49
N THR A 171 0.67 -9.45 -13.22
CA THR A 171 1.38 -10.21 -14.26
C THR A 171 1.88 -9.31 -15.39
N VAL A 172 1.12 -8.28 -15.75
CA VAL A 172 1.54 -7.31 -16.78
C VAL A 172 2.63 -6.37 -16.26
N ILE A 173 2.48 -5.83 -15.06
CA ILE A 173 3.40 -4.80 -14.55
C ILE A 173 4.73 -5.39 -14.07
N ILE A 174 4.74 -6.60 -13.49
CA ILE A 174 5.94 -7.14 -12.82
C ILE A 174 7.14 -7.32 -13.74
N PRO A 175 7.04 -7.80 -15.00
CA PRO A 175 8.19 -7.90 -15.88
C PRO A 175 8.82 -6.54 -16.20
N PHE A 176 7.99 -5.52 -16.45
CA PHE A 176 8.48 -4.16 -16.69
C PHE A 176 9.13 -3.56 -15.44
N MET A 177 8.57 -3.85 -14.27
CA MET A 177 9.14 -3.40 -13.00
C MET A 177 10.50 -4.05 -12.75
N ILE A 178 10.65 -5.36 -12.97
CA ILE A 178 11.94 -6.07 -12.85
C ILE A 178 12.94 -5.47 -13.83
N TYR A 179 12.56 -5.27 -15.10
CA TYR A 179 13.42 -4.64 -16.10
C TYR A 179 13.90 -3.26 -15.64
N ARG A 180 12.97 -2.42 -15.13
CA ARG A 180 13.29 -1.09 -14.62
C ARG A 180 14.28 -1.16 -13.44
N LEU A 181 14.08 -2.07 -12.48
CA LEU A 181 14.93 -2.22 -11.31
C LEU A 181 16.34 -2.74 -11.69
N ALA A 182 16.42 -3.56 -12.73
CA ALA A 182 17.71 -4.12 -13.21
C ALA A 182 18.54 -3.12 -14.03
N LYS A 183 17.88 -2.20 -14.74
CA LYS A 183 18.55 -1.31 -15.71
C LYS A 183 18.76 0.13 -15.23
N HIS A 184 18.03 0.56 -14.21
CA HIS A 184 18.08 1.95 -13.75
C HIS A 184 18.21 2.02 -12.24
N GLU A 185 19.15 2.81 -11.78
CA GLU A 185 19.35 3.07 -10.35
C GLU A 185 18.11 3.71 -9.70
N ILE A 186 17.88 3.36 -8.46
CA ILE A 186 16.86 3.97 -7.62
C ILE A 186 17.55 5.01 -6.75
N LYS A 187 17.03 6.25 -6.79
CA LYS A 187 17.54 7.33 -5.94
C LYS A 187 17.32 7.00 -4.47
N ASP A 188 18.27 7.35 -3.61
CA ASP A 188 18.25 7.07 -2.16
C ASP A 188 16.93 7.43 -1.46
N PRO A 189 16.30 8.60 -1.72
CA PRO A 189 15.05 8.97 -1.02
C PRO A 189 13.88 8.01 -1.27
N VAL A 190 13.90 7.24 -2.37
CA VAL A 190 12.82 6.30 -2.73
C VAL A 190 13.28 4.84 -2.75
N TYR A 191 14.50 4.56 -2.27
CA TYR A 191 15.09 3.22 -2.27
C TYR A 191 14.24 2.22 -1.47
N HIS A 192 13.68 2.66 -0.35
CA HIS A 192 12.80 1.87 0.51
C HIS A 192 11.52 1.38 -0.18
N THR A 193 11.12 2.00 -1.31
CA THR A 193 9.93 1.56 -2.05
C THR A 193 10.04 0.15 -2.64
N GLN A 194 11.25 -0.40 -2.72
CA GLN A 194 11.49 -1.77 -3.17
C GLN A 194 10.82 -2.81 -2.26
N ALA A 195 10.68 -2.50 -0.96
CA ALA A 195 9.98 -3.37 -0.02
C ALA A 195 8.49 -3.58 -0.37
N ILE A 196 7.91 -2.68 -1.18
CA ILE A 196 6.51 -2.77 -1.62
C ILE A 196 6.30 -3.98 -2.56
N LEU A 197 7.35 -4.50 -3.23
CA LEU A 197 7.22 -5.61 -4.19
C LEU A 197 6.62 -6.90 -3.59
N LEU A 198 6.79 -7.12 -2.29
CA LEU A 198 6.19 -8.29 -1.62
C LEU A 198 4.66 -8.17 -1.52
N ALA A 199 4.15 -6.96 -1.35
CA ALA A 199 2.73 -6.73 -1.12
C ALA A 199 1.84 -7.21 -2.28
N PRO A 200 2.06 -6.83 -3.56
CA PRO A 200 1.16 -7.23 -4.65
C PRO A 200 1.14 -8.74 -4.88
N SER A 201 2.27 -9.43 -4.79
CA SER A 201 2.33 -10.89 -4.94
C SER A 201 1.58 -11.60 -3.81
N SER A 202 1.78 -11.16 -2.57
CA SER A 202 1.07 -11.70 -1.39
C SER A 202 -0.43 -11.41 -1.45
N LEU A 203 -0.83 -10.20 -1.84
CA LEU A 203 -2.25 -9.83 -2.02
C LEU A 203 -2.92 -10.72 -3.08
N CYS A 204 -2.26 -10.95 -4.22
CA CYS A 204 -2.78 -11.83 -5.27
C CYS A 204 -2.99 -13.26 -4.74
N LEU A 205 -2.00 -13.82 -4.04
CA LEU A 205 -2.09 -15.18 -3.51
C LEU A 205 -3.21 -15.32 -2.48
N VAL A 206 -3.22 -14.46 -1.45
CA VAL A 206 -4.22 -14.51 -0.37
C VAL A 206 -5.63 -14.30 -0.92
N SER A 207 -5.81 -13.30 -1.79
CA SER A 207 -7.11 -13.03 -2.40
C SER A 207 -7.61 -14.17 -3.27
N TYR A 208 -6.71 -14.79 -4.06
CA TYR A 208 -7.05 -15.92 -4.91
C TYR A 208 -7.51 -17.12 -4.08
N LEU A 209 -6.78 -17.46 -3.02
CA LEU A 209 -7.13 -18.57 -2.13
C LEU A 209 -8.43 -18.32 -1.36
N ASN A 210 -8.73 -17.07 -0.99
CA ASN A 210 -9.93 -16.73 -0.22
C ASN A 210 -11.21 -16.68 -1.06
N PHE A 211 -11.13 -16.25 -2.33
CA PHE A 211 -12.34 -15.97 -3.15
C PHE A 211 -12.62 -17.00 -4.23
N ILE A 212 -11.65 -17.84 -4.58
CA ILE A 212 -11.83 -18.85 -5.63
C ILE A 212 -12.05 -20.21 -4.99
N SER A 213 -13.28 -20.71 -5.06
CA SER A 213 -13.69 -21.99 -4.46
C SER A 213 -12.99 -23.22 -5.08
N THR A 214 -12.64 -23.14 -6.36
CA THR A 214 -11.91 -24.20 -7.08
C THR A 214 -10.64 -23.61 -7.71
N PRO A 215 -9.60 -23.37 -6.91
CA PRO A 215 -8.43 -22.68 -7.39
C PRO A 215 -7.59 -23.56 -8.33
N ASN A 216 -7.13 -22.98 -9.44
CA ASN A 216 -6.26 -23.66 -10.40
C ASN A 216 -4.86 -23.80 -9.81
N LYS A 217 -4.31 -25.01 -9.78
CA LYS A 217 -2.98 -25.33 -9.23
C LYS A 217 -1.86 -24.53 -9.93
N PHE A 218 -1.95 -24.32 -11.24
CA PHE A 218 -0.95 -23.54 -11.97
C PHE A 218 -0.86 -22.11 -11.49
N ILE A 219 -2.02 -21.44 -11.29
CA ILE A 219 -2.06 -20.06 -10.75
C ILE A 219 -1.52 -20.02 -9.32
N ILE A 220 -1.85 -21.01 -8.49
CA ILE A 220 -1.30 -21.11 -7.13
C ILE A 220 0.24 -21.19 -7.16
N TYR A 221 0.81 -22.10 -7.96
CA TYR A 221 2.28 -22.24 -8.06
C TYR A 221 2.93 -20.96 -8.60
N TYR A 222 2.33 -20.33 -9.61
CA TYR A 222 2.79 -19.05 -10.14
C TYR A 222 2.84 -17.97 -9.04
N LEU A 223 1.78 -17.81 -8.27
CA LEU A 223 1.70 -16.80 -7.21
C LEU A 223 2.64 -17.11 -6.03
N TYR A 224 2.80 -18.37 -5.63
CA TYR A 224 3.80 -18.77 -4.63
C TYR A 224 5.22 -18.46 -5.11
N CYS A 225 5.54 -18.81 -6.34
CA CYS A 225 6.85 -18.48 -6.93
C CYS A 225 7.09 -16.96 -6.90
N ALA A 226 6.10 -16.16 -7.28
CA ALA A 226 6.19 -14.70 -7.24
C ALA A 226 6.44 -14.16 -5.81
N VAL A 227 5.76 -14.71 -4.80
CA VAL A 227 5.98 -14.34 -3.38
C VAL A 227 7.38 -14.69 -2.93
N ILE A 228 7.87 -15.91 -3.24
CA ILE A 228 9.21 -16.35 -2.87
C ILE A 228 10.27 -15.47 -3.54
N CYS A 229 10.14 -15.19 -4.83
CA CYS A 229 11.06 -14.31 -5.55
C CYS A 229 11.08 -12.89 -4.96
N ALA A 230 9.91 -12.33 -4.63
CA ALA A 230 9.81 -11.02 -3.99
C ALA A 230 10.45 -11.01 -2.60
N LEU A 231 10.27 -12.07 -1.80
CA LEU A 231 10.88 -12.21 -0.49
C LEU A 231 12.41 -12.27 -0.58
N ILE A 232 12.96 -13.09 -1.49
CA ILE A 232 14.41 -13.18 -1.73
C ILE A 232 14.96 -11.81 -2.15
N PHE A 233 14.27 -11.11 -3.05
CA PHE A 233 14.67 -9.78 -3.49
C PHE A 233 14.73 -8.78 -2.31
N ILE A 234 13.72 -8.78 -1.44
CA ILE A 234 13.68 -7.88 -0.26
C ILE A 234 14.78 -8.24 0.74
N LEU A 235 15.01 -9.52 1.00
CA LEU A 235 16.10 -9.95 1.90
C LEU A 235 17.45 -9.46 1.37
N ASN A 236 17.73 -9.60 0.08
CA ASN A 236 18.94 -9.07 -0.54
C ASN A 236 19.05 -7.54 -0.42
N THR A 237 17.93 -6.82 -0.64
CA THR A 237 17.88 -5.37 -0.48
C THR A 237 18.19 -4.94 0.96
N LEU A 238 17.62 -5.63 1.95
CA LEU A 238 17.86 -5.36 3.37
C LEU A 238 19.33 -5.62 3.75
N LEU A 239 19.91 -6.72 3.30
CA LEU A 239 21.32 -7.03 3.52
C LEU A 239 22.23 -5.95 2.93
N THR A 240 21.93 -5.46 1.73
CA THR A 240 22.66 -4.36 1.10
C THR A 240 22.57 -3.08 1.91
N ILE A 241 21.38 -2.70 2.40
CA ILE A 241 21.20 -1.52 3.26
C ILE A 241 22.00 -1.66 4.56
N MET A 242 21.96 -2.83 5.18
CA MET A 242 22.71 -3.09 6.43
C MET A 242 24.22 -3.01 6.22
N SER A 243 24.74 -3.53 5.10
CA SER A 243 26.16 -3.46 4.76
C SER A 243 26.62 -2.02 4.51
N LEU A 244 25.82 -1.21 3.81
CA LEU A 244 26.08 0.22 3.60
C LEU A 244 26.08 0.99 4.92
N PHE A 245 25.11 0.73 5.80
CA PHE A 245 25.06 1.36 7.12
C PHE A 245 26.27 1.00 7.97
N SER A 246 26.67 -0.25 8.01
CA SER A 246 27.86 -0.73 8.72
C SER A 246 29.15 -0.06 8.20
N SER A 247 29.30 0.06 6.88
CA SER A 247 30.47 0.73 6.27
C SER A 247 30.53 2.23 6.62
N THR A 248 29.36 2.90 6.62
CA THR A 248 29.26 4.33 7.00
C THR A 248 29.58 4.54 8.48
N VAL A 249 29.08 3.69 9.37
CA VAL A 249 29.41 3.76 10.81
C VAL A 249 30.92 3.54 11.03
N ASN A 250 31.51 2.54 10.37
CA ASN A 250 32.95 2.28 10.48
C ASN A 250 33.80 3.45 9.99
N SER A 251 33.43 4.10 8.88
CA SER A 251 34.15 5.29 8.37
C SER A 251 34.06 6.47 9.33
N VAL A 252 32.91 6.70 9.96
CA VAL A 252 32.74 7.76 10.98
C VAL A 252 33.56 7.47 12.26
N VAL A 253 33.63 6.20 12.68
CA VAL A 253 34.43 5.78 13.84
C VAL A 253 35.94 5.95 13.58
N VAL A 254 36.39 5.61 12.36
CA VAL A 254 37.78 5.77 11.95
C VAL A 254 38.18 7.27 11.92
N LEU A 255 37.32 8.13 11.33
CA LEU A 255 37.55 9.58 11.33
C LEU A 255 37.63 10.18 12.73
N LYS A 256 36.84 9.70 13.70
CA LYS A 256 36.91 10.15 15.11
C LYS A 256 38.16 9.68 15.85
N ARG A 257 38.89 8.66 15.37
CA ARG A 257 40.15 8.18 15.99
C ARG A 257 41.39 8.94 15.50
N HIS A 258 41.26 9.72 14.42
CA HIS A 258 42.36 10.49 13.85
C HIS A 258 42.24 12.01 14.07
N CYS A 259 41.21 12.47 14.80
CA CYS A 259 41.08 13.80 15.39
C CYS A 259 41.34 13.75 16.90
#